data_540d5f79e3beaefb18fb57dcf2ed7d1f
#
_entry.id   540d5f79e3beaefb18fb57dcf2ed7d1f
#
_cell.length_a   1.000
_cell.length_b   1.000
_cell.length_c   1.000
_cell.angle_alpha   90.00
_cell.angle_beta   90.00
_cell.angle_gamma   90.00
#
_symmetry.space_group_name_H-M   'P 1'
#
loop_
_entity.id
_entity.type
_entity.pdbx_description
1 polymer ?
#
loop_
_entity_poly.entity_id
_entity_poly.type
_entity_poly.pdbx_seq_one_letter_code
_entity_poly.pdbx_strand_id
1 'polypeptide(L)'
;MTVALNELDTRFKYDVANEPGGENIKLCFACGLCTASCPAADIDQNFNPRRIIRMVLLGMRKEVLSSDTIWFCIQCYNCQGHCPQNVDFADIMKALRNMAVREGYVAPSFVAKIKEIDVYCQKLRHEMVSAIVDLRSRGADVAPSGLAKEALQKL
;
A
#
# COMPACT_ATOMS: atom_id res chain seq x y z
N MET A 1 4.29 4.16 22.51
CA MET A 1 3.22 3.16 22.68
C MET A 1 3.80 1.95 23.37
N THR A 2 3.32 1.62 24.58
CA THR A 2 3.70 0.40 25.30
C THR A 2 2.69 -0.68 24.93
N VAL A 3 3.12 -1.77 24.33
CA VAL A 3 2.25 -2.91 24.00
C VAL A 3 2.44 -3.97 25.08
N ALA A 4 1.37 -4.39 25.71
CA ALA A 4 1.41 -5.45 26.69
C ALA A 4 1.53 -6.81 26.00
N LEU A 5 2.49 -7.65 26.41
CA LEU A 5 2.76 -8.94 25.75
C LEU A 5 1.57 -9.90 25.79
N ASN A 6 0.68 -9.77 26.77
CA ASN A 6 -0.53 -10.58 26.91
C ASN A 6 -1.67 -10.15 25.93
N GLU A 7 -1.52 -9.03 25.26
CA GLU A 7 -2.48 -8.53 24.24
C GLU A 7 -2.10 -8.96 22.82
N LEU A 8 -0.95 -9.62 22.65
CA LEU A 8 -0.46 -10.07 21.35
C LEU A 8 -1.19 -11.35 20.91
N ASP A 9 -1.73 -11.31 19.68
CA ASP A 9 -2.33 -12.49 19.04
C ASP A 9 -1.29 -13.30 18.29
N THR A 10 -0.79 -14.35 18.91
CA THR A 10 0.22 -15.24 18.31
C THR A 10 -0.26 -15.96 17.03
N ARG A 11 -1.57 -16.03 16.79
CA ARG A 11 -2.19 -16.65 15.61
C ARG A 11 -2.25 -15.70 14.43
N PHE A 12 -2.16 -14.40 14.64
CA PHE A 12 -2.36 -13.38 13.60
C PHE A 12 -1.50 -13.61 12.35
N LYS A 13 -0.22 -13.95 12.49
CA LYS A 13 0.67 -14.26 11.36
C LYS A 13 0.23 -15.48 10.54
N TYR A 14 -0.45 -16.44 11.18
CA TYR A 14 -0.98 -17.61 10.51
C TYR A 14 -2.28 -17.29 9.80
N ASP A 15 -3.13 -16.47 10.41
CA ASP A 15 -4.37 -16.01 9.80
C ASP A 15 -4.06 -15.20 8.54
N VAL A 16 -3.07 -14.29 8.60
CA VAL A 16 -2.60 -13.56 7.41
C VAL A 16 -1.99 -14.51 6.37
N ALA A 17 -1.22 -15.53 6.79
CA ALA A 17 -0.65 -16.51 5.87
C ALA A 17 -1.70 -17.40 5.19
N ASN A 18 -2.90 -17.50 5.76
CA ASN A 18 -4.03 -18.23 5.16
C ASN A 18 -4.87 -17.36 4.21
N GLU A 19 -4.66 -16.05 4.19
CA GLU A 19 -5.29 -15.16 3.22
C GLU A 19 -4.53 -15.23 1.88
N PRO A 20 -5.24 -15.12 0.73
CA PRO A 20 -4.61 -15.10 -0.58
C PRO A 20 -3.55 -13.99 -0.70
N GLY A 21 -2.31 -14.36 -1.03
CA GLY A 21 -1.16 -13.46 -1.12
C GLY A 21 -0.42 -13.22 0.20
N GLY A 22 -0.86 -13.83 1.31
CA GLY A 22 -0.22 -13.75 2.63
C GLY A 22 0.73 -14.92 2.93
N GLU A 23 0.75 -15.95 2.12
CA GLU A 23 1.34 -17.26 2.39
C GLU A 23 2.80 -17.18 2.86
N ASN A 24 3.58 -16.29 2.25
CA ASN A 24 5.02 -16.14 2.47
C ASN A 24 5.40 -15.15 3.58
N ILE A 25 4.43 -14.54 4.30
CA ILE A 25 4.74 -13.52 5.30
C ILE A 25 5.75 -13.98 6.35
N LYS A 26 5.72 -15.27 6.71
CA LYS A 26 6.61 -15.86 7.72
C LYS A 26 8.07 -15.97 7.26
N LEU A 27 8.35 -15.88 5.97
CA LEU A 27 9.70 -15.91 5.41
C LEU A 27 10.43 -14.58 5.55
N CYS A 28 9.75 -13.53 6.00
CA CYS A 28 10.34 -12.19 6.12
C CYS A 28 11.42 -12.14 7.21
N PHE A 29 12.67 -11.88 6.80
CA PHE A 29 13.80 -11.63 7.71
C PHE A 29 14.09 -10.14 7.96
N ALA A 30 13.14 -9.27 7.64
CA ALA A 30 13.17 -7.84 7.96
C ALA A 30 14.35 -7.03 7.35
N CYS A 31 14.81 -7.37 6.14
CA CYS A 31 15.92 -6.70 5.45
C CYS A 31 15.65 -5.22 5.12
N GLY A 32 14.38 -4.81 4.94
CA GLY A 32 14.00 -3.43 4.67
C GLY A 32 13.94 -3.01 3.20
N LEU A 33 14.27 -3.87 2.24
CA LEU A 33 14.24 -3.55 0.81
C LEU A 33 12.83 -3.10 0.35
N CYS A 34 11.77 -3.72 0.89
CA CYS A 34 10.39 -3.31 0.61
C CYS A 34 10.07 -1.88 1.06
N THR A 35 10.72 -1.38 2.11
CA THR A 35 10.57 0.00 2.57
C THR A 35 11.41 0.95 1.72
N ALA A 36 12.66 0.57 1.44
CA ALA A 36 13.58 1.39 0.64
C ALA A 36 13.13 1.60 -0.81
N SER A 37 12.36 0.67 -1.37
CA SER A 37 11.83 0.75 -2.74
C SER A 37 10.39 1.29 -2.82
N CYS A 38 9.79 1.71 -1.71
CA CYS A 38 8.38 2.03 -1.66
C CYS A 38 8.11 3.52 -1.94
N PRO A 39 7.44 3.88 -3.06
CA PRO A 39 7.14 5.28 -3.36
C PRO A 39 6.17 5.92 -2.35
N ALA A 40 5.30 5.13 -1.70
CA ALA A 40 4.44 5.66 -0.65
C ALA A 40 5.23 5.99 0.63
N ALA A 41 6.29 5.22 0.95
CA ALA A 41 7.18 5.52 2.07
C ALA A 41 8.06 6.75 1.82
N ASP A 42 8.37 7.06 0.56
CA ASP A 42 9.10 8.29 0.19
C ASP A 42 8.24 9.54 0.42
N ILE A 43 6.92 9.42 0.28
CA ILE A 43 5.97 10.52 0.50
C ILE A 43 5.63 10.66 1.99
N ASP A 44 5.36 9.54 2.68
CA ASP A 44 5.02 9.51 4.10
C ASP A 44 5.93 8.55 4.86
N GLN A 45 6.86 9.08 5.64
CA GLN A 45 7.82 8.30 6.44
C GLN A 45 7.15 7.47 7.56
N ASN A 46 5.89 7.75 7.91
CA ASN A 46 5.12 6.92 8.86
C ASN A 46 4.66 5.63 8.21
N PHE A 47 4.50 5.60 6.88
CA PHE A 47 4.21 4.39 6.13
C PHE A 47 5.50 3.57 5.94
N ASN A 48 5.60 2.46 6.66
CA ASN A 48 6.80 1.62 6.66
C ASN A 48 6.44 0.14 6.45
N PRO A 49 6.60 -0.39 5.22
CA PRO A 49 6.33 -1.79 4.88
C PRO A 49 6.96 -2.81 5.84
N ARG A 50 8.26 -2.68 6.13
CA ARG A 50 8.96 -3.57 7.05
C ARG A 50 8.37 -3.54 8.45
N ARG A 51 7.98 -2.37 8.95
CA ARG A 51 7.37 -2.21 10.27
C ARG A 51 6.01 -2.91 10.33
N ILE A 52 5.19 -2.76 9.29
CA ILE A 52 3.88 -3.42 9.22
C ILE A 52 4.03 -4.94 9.25
N ILE A 53 4.93 -5.52 8.45
CA ILE A 53 5.21 -6.97 8.50
C ILE A 53 5.65 -7.40 9.89
N ARG A 54 6.57 -6.65 10.52
CA ARG A 54 7.03 -6.94 11.89
C ARG A 54 5.88 -6.95 12.89
N MET A 55 4.96 -5.98 12.80
CA MET A 55 3.79 -5.93 13.68
C MET A 55 2.90 -7.16 13.51
N VAL A 56 2.68 -7.61 12.26
CA VAL A 56 1.93 -8.84 11.98
C VAL A 56 2.64 -10.06 12.59
N LEU A 57 3.94 -10.20 12.36
CA LEU A 57 4.74 -11.34 12.88
C LEU A 57 4.77 -11.37 14.42
N LEU A 58 4.70 -10.22 15.06
CA LEU A 58 4.64 -10.07 16.52
C LEU A 58 3.23 -10.28 17.08
N GLY A 59 2.20 -10.39 16.24
CA GLY A 59 0.83 -10.60 16.71
C GLY A 59 0.07 -9.34 17.10
N MET A 60 0.50 -8.15 16.64
CA MET A 60 -0.13 -6.86 16.93
C MET A 60 -1.38 -6.66 16.04
N ARG A 61 -2.37 -7.56 16.21
CA ARG A 61 -3.55 -7.64 15.34
C ARG A 61 -4.37 -6.37 15.35
N LYS A 62 -4.75 -5.93 16.54
CA LYS A 62 -5.59 -4.74 16.73
C LYS A 62 -4.90 -3.50 16.16
N GLU A 63 -3.63 -3.29 16.49
CA GLU A 63 -2.85 -2.13 16.07
C GLU A 63 -2.68 -2.08 14.55
N VAL A 64 -2.51 -3.23 13.89
CA VAL A 64 -2.40 -3.29 12.43
C VAL A 64 -3.74 -3.06 11.76
N LEU A 65 -4.80 -3.79 12.17
CA LEU A 65 -6.09 -3.76 11.47
C LEU A 65 -6.88 -2.48 11.72
N SER A 66 -6.67 -1.79 12.86
CA SER A 66 -7.28 -0.49 13.13
C SER A 66 -6.47 0.69 12.61
N SER A 67 -5.27 0.45 12.05
CA SER A 67 -4.39 1.52 11.59
C SER A 67 -4.80 2.04 10.21
N ASP A 68 -4.78 3.37 10.06
CA ASP A 68 -4.96 4.03 8.75
C ASP A 68 -3.80 3.73 7.79
N THR A 69 -2.63 3.34 8.32
CA THR A 69 -1.44 3.11 7.49
C THR A 69 -1.61 1.99 6.47
N ILE A 70 -2.45 0.99 6.73
CA ILE A 70 -2.69 -0.08 5.76
C ILE A 70 -3.38 0.41 4.46
N TRP A 71 -3.97 1.62 4.49
CA TRP A 71 -4.69 2.20 3.35
C TRP A 71 -3.81 3.03 2.43
N PHE A 72 -2.59 3.42 2.86
CA PHE A 72 -1.67 4.23 2.04
C PHE A 72 -0.91 3.43 0.99
N CYS A 73 -0.97 2.10 1.00
CA CYS A 73 -0.35 1.30 -0.05
C CYS A 73 -1.04 1.51 -1.40
N ILE A 74 -0.31 2.02 -2.38
CA ILE A 74 -0.80 2.26 -3.75
C ILE A 74 -0.74 1.02 -4.64
N GLN A 75 -0.39 -0.14 -4.10
CA GLN A 75 -0.30 -1.43 -4.80
C GLN A 75 0.53 -1.39 -6.10
N CYS A 76 1.65 -0.68 -6.10
CA CYS A 76 2.55 -0.59 -7.26
C CYS A 76 3.42 -1.84 -7.46
N TYR A 77 3.42 -2.81 -6.52
CA TYR A 77 4.19 -4.06 -6.53
C TYR A 77 5.72 -3.92 -6.56
N ASN A 78 6.26 -2.71 -6.43
CA ASN A 78 7.70 -2.49 -6.45
C ASN A 78 8.44 -3.27 -5.34
N CYS A 79 7.83 -3.33 -4.15
CA CYS A 79 8.35 -4.10 -3.02
C CYS A 79 8.46 -5.62 -3.28
N GLN A 80 7.61 -6.18 -4.15
CA GLN A 80 7.64 -7.58 -4.54
C GLN A 80 8.86 -7.88 -5.40
N GLY A 81 9.14 -7.05 -6.41
CA GLY A 81 10.29 -7.21 -7.28
C GLY A 81 11.64 -7.13 -6.57
N HIS A 82 11.70 -6.51 -5.39
CA HIS A 82 12.90 -6.36 -4.59
C HIS A 82 13.01 -7.34 -3.40
N CYS A 83 11.99 -8.18 -3.16
CA CYS A 83 11.98 -9.07 -2.00
C CYS A 83 12.77 -10.36 -2.27
N PRO A 84 13.90 -10.64 -1.57
CA PRO A 84 14.67 -11.85 -1.78
C PRO A 84 13.99 -13.13 -1.26
N GLN A 85 12.91 -12.98 -0.46
CA GLN A 85 12.15 -14.08 0.11
C GLN A 85 10.76 -14.23 -0.52
N ASN A 86 10.48 -13.53 -1.61
CA ASN A 86 9.17 -13.53 -2.28
C ASN A 86 8.01 -13.30 -1.31
N VAL A 87 8.18 -12.37 -0.38
CA VAL A 87 7.10 -11.89 0.49
C VAL A 87 6.33 -10.83 -0.28
N ASP A 88 5.12 -11.17 -0.70
CA ASP A 88 4.28 -10.35 -1.55
C ASP A 88 3.58 -9.27 -0.72
N PHE A 89 4.34 -8.24 -0.28
CA PHE A 89 3.84 -7.22 0.62
C PHE A 89 2.58 -6.50 0.10
N ALA A 90 2.49 -6.23 -1.20
CA ALA A 90 1.31 -5.59 -1.78
C ALA A 90 0.05 -6.44 -1.62
N ASP A 91 0.15 -7.76 -1.75
CA ASP A 91 -0.97 -8.69 -1.56
C ASP A 91 -1.26 -8.92 -0.08
N ILE A 92 -0.24 -8.94 0.79
CA ILE A 92 -0.44 -8.90 2.24
C ILE A 92 -1.25 -7.67 2.65
N MET A 93 -1.01 -6.50 2.04
CA MET A 93 -1.80 -5.30 2.32
C MET A 93 -3.27 -5.45 1.90
N LYS A 94 -3.57 -6.15 0.80
CA LYS A 94 -4.95 -6.51 0.43
C LYS A 94 -5.58 -7.43 1.47
N ALA A 95 -4.85 -8.46 1.89
CA ALA A 95 -5.29 -9.39 2.93
C ALA A 95 -5.63 -8.65 4.23
N LEU A 96 -4.74 -7.77 4.71
CA LEU A 96 -4.96 -6.97 5.92
C LEU A 96 -6.18 -6.04 5.80
N ARG A 97 -6.37 -5.39 4.64
CA ARG A 97 -7.57 -4.55 4.39
C ARG A 97 -8.86 -5.37 4.42
N ASN A 98 -8.85 -6.55 3.80
CA ASN A 98 -9.99 -7.46 3.82
C ASN A 98 -10.30 -7.94 5.25
N MET A 99 -9.27 -8.29 6.03
CA MET A 99 -9.43 -8.66 7.44
C MET A 99 -9.97 -7.49 8.26
N ALA A 100 -9.47 -6.26 8.07
CA ALA A 100 -9.95 -5.07 8.78
C ALA A 100 -11.45 -4.81 8.55
N VAL A 101 -11.92 -5.02 7.32
CA VAL A 101 -13.36 -4.91 7.01
C VAL A 101 -14.15 -6.06 7.63
N ARG A 102 -13.67 -7.30 7.49
CA ARG A 102 -14.33 -8.50 8.02
C ARG A 102 -14.46 -8.47 9.54
N GLU A 103 -13.48 -7.91 10.23
CA GLU A 103 -13.45 -7.78 11.68
C GLU A 103 -14.10 -6.49 12.20
N GLY A 104 -14.66 -5.66 11.31
CA GLY A 104 -15.45 -4.48 11.67
C GLY A 104 -14.64 -3.25 12.08
N TYR A 105 -13.33 -3.23 11.84
CA TYR A 105 -12.49 -2.04 12.07
C TYR A 105 -12.82 -0.91 11.09
N VAL A 106 -13.25 -1.25 9.87
CA VAL A 106 -13.55 -0.29 8.81
C VAL A 106 -14.82 -0.68 8.08
N ALA A 107 -15.68 0.30 7.78
CA ALA A 107 -16.90 0.07 7.02
C ALA A 107 -16.61 -0.25 5.55
N PRO A 108 -17.38 -1.15 4.90
CA PRO A 108 -17.21 -1.45 3.47
C PRO A 108 -17.32 -0.22 2.55
N SER A 109 -18.11 0.79 2.94
CA SER A 109 -18.23 2.06 2.22
C SER A 109 -16.92 2.85 2.11
N PHE A 110 -16.01 2.71 3.09
CA PHE A 110 -14.69 3.31 3.05
C PHE A 110 -13.83 2.68 1.95
N VAL A 111 -13.89 1.36 1.79
CA VAL A 111 -13.17 0.64 0.72
C VAL A 111 -13.62 1.11 -0.66
N ALA A 112 -14.93 1.35 -0.83
CA ALA A 112 -15.46 1.89 -2.09
C ALA A 112 -14.85 3.27 -2.41
N LYS A 113 -14.74 4.16 -1.41
CA LYS A 113 -14.11 5.47 -1.59
C LYS A 113 -12.62 5.37 -1.97
N ILE A 114 -11.87 4.44 -1.36
CA ILE A 114 -10.46 4.21 -1.74
C ILE A 114 -10.36 3.75 -3.20
N LYS A 115 -11.24 2.85 -3.64
CA LYS A 115 -11.28 2.43 -5.05
C LYS A 115 -11.62 3.57 -6.01
N GLU A 116 -12.51 4.47 -5.62
CA GLU A 116 -12.81 5.67 -6.42
C GLU A 116 -11.58 6.57 -6.55
N ILE A 117 -10.82 6.76 -5.47
CA ILE A 117 -9.55 7.51 -5.49
C ILE A 117 -8.55 6.84 -6.44
N ASP A 118 -8.40 5.51 -6.38
CA ASP A 118 -7.48 4.78 -7.25
C ASP A 118 -7.83 4.98 -8.73
N VAL A 119 -9.13 4.88 -9.09
CA VAL A 119 -9.61 5.13 -10.45
C VAL A 119 -9.35 6.58 -10.89
N TYR A 120 -9.60 7.54 -9.99
CA TYR A 120 -9.35 8.94 -10.26
C TYR A 120 -7.87 9.23 -10.51
N CYS A 121 -6.99 8.70 -9.67
CA CYS A 121 -5.54 8.83 -9.85
C CYS A 121 -5.05 8.21 -11.16
N GLN A 122 -5.62 7.07 -11.57
CA GLN A 122 -5.27 6.44 -12.85
C GLN A 122 -5.72 7.30 -14.05
N LYS A 123 -6.92 7.87 -14.01
CA LYS A 123 -7.40 8.80 -15.03
C LYS A 123 -6.50 10.02 -15.15
N LEU A 124 -6.20 10.66 -14.00
CA LEU A 124 -5.31 11.81 -13.94
C LEU A 124 -3.93 11.49 -14.55
N ARG A 125 -3.36 10.35 -14.17
CA ARG A 125 -2.08 9.89 -14.73
C ARG A 125 -2.17 9.69 -16.24
N HIS A 126 -3.25 9.08 -16.72
CA HIS A 126 -3.46 8.86 -18.16
C HIS A 126 -3.50 10.19 -18.92
N GLU A 127 -4.28 11.17 -18.46
CA GLU A 127 -4.37 12.50 -19.08
C GLU A 127 -3.01 13.21 -19.13
N MET A 128 -2.26 13.16 -18.02
CA MET A 128 -0.93 13.77 -17.97
C MET A 128 0.05 13.10 -18.95
N VAL A 129 0.05 11.77 -19.02
CA VAL A 129 0.93 11.03 -19.94
C VAL A 129 0.54 11.30 -21.39
N SER A 130 -0.76 11.32 -21.70
CA SER A 130 -1.25 11.65 -23.04
C SER A 130 -0.79 13.05 -23.47
N ALA A 131 -0.91 14.04 -22.58
CA ALA A 131 -0.45 15.39 -22.85
C ALA A 131 1.08 15.46 -23.11
N ILE A 132 1.89 14.71 -22.34
CA ILE A 132 3.35 14.64 -22.59
C ILE A 132 3.66 14.01 -23.95
N VAL A 133 2.95 12.94 -24.31
CA VAL A 133 3.12 12.27 -25.62
C VAL A 133 2.79 13.23 -26.77
N ASP A 134 1.70 13.99 -26.65
CA ASP A 134 1.30 14.98 -27.65
C ASP A 134 2.32 16.13 -27.76
N LEU A 135 2.84 16.63 -26.63
CA LEU A 135 3.86 17.69 -26.61
C LEU A 135 5.17 17.21 -27.23
N ARG A 136 5.58 15.97 -26.94
CA ARG A 136 6.77 15.36 -27.56
C ARG A 136 6.66 15.34 -29.10
N SER A 137 5.48 15.04 -29.64
CA SER A 137 5.25 15.03 -31.09
C SER A 137 5.38 16.42 -31.71
N ARG A 138 5.21 17.48 -30.92
CA ARG A 138 5.31 18.90 -31.32
C ARG A 138 6.67 19.53 -30.99
N GLY A 139 7.62 18.76 -30.41
CA GLY A 139 8.95 19.26 -30.01
C GLY A 139 8.93 20.21 -28.83
N ALA A 140 7.85 20.21 -28.02
CA ALA A 140 7.72 21.04 -26.82
C ALA A 140 8.01 20.23 -25.55
N ASP A 141 8.62 20.90 -24.56
CA ASP A 141 8.86 20.33 -23.23
C ASP A 141 8.10 21.14 -22.19
N VAL A 142 7.37 20.44 -21.31
CA VAL A 142 6.57 21.06 -20.24
C VAL A 142 6.77 20.30 -18.93
N ALA A 143 6.95 21.03 -17.84
CA ALA A 143 7.07 20.43 -16.51
C ALA A 143 5.79 19.67 -16.12
N PRO A 144 5.89 18.44 -15.56
CA PRO A 144 4.73 17.64 -15.16
C PRO A 144 3.76 18.33 -14.20
N SER A 145 4.26 19.24 -13.36
CA SER A 145 3.43 20.02 -12.42
C SER A 145 2.43 20.97 -13.11
N GLY A 146 2.77 21.49 -14.28
CA GLY A 146 1.85 22.31 -15.09
C GLY A 146 0.71 21.46 -15.67
N LEU A 147 1.04 20.31 -16.21
CA LEU A 147 0.08 19.36 -16.79
C LEU A 147 -0.89 18.80 -15.75
N ALA A 148 -0.45 18.62 -14.50
CA ALA A 148 -1.33 18.15 -13.44
C ALA A 148 -2.50 19.10 -13.18
N LYS A 149 -2.27 20.41 -13.21
CA LYS A 149 -3.34 21.42 -13.03
C LYS A 149 -4.36 21.40 -14.16
N GLU A 150 -3.89 21.29 -15.40
CA GLU A 150 -4.79 21.20 -16.57
C GLU A 150 -5.58 19.90 -16.59
N ALA A 151 -4.95 18.77 -16.26
CA ALA A 151 -5.62 17.47 -16.19
C ALA A 151 -6.69 17.43 -15.08
N LEU A 152 -6.43 18.03 -13.93
CA LEU A 152 -7.41 18.14 -12.82
C LEU A 152 -8.66 18.95 -13.21
N GLN A 153 -8.54 19.90 -14.15
CA GLN A 153 -9.69 20.70 -14.62
C GLN A 153 -10.60 19.91 -15.60
N LYS A 154 -10.09 18.80 -16.17
CA LYS A 154 -10.82 17.96 -17.13
C LYS A 154 -11.55 16.77 -16.50
N LEU A 155 -11.28 16.49 -15.23
CA LEU A 155 -11.87 15.38 -14.46
C LEU A 155 -13.04 15.83 -13.60
#